data_877fd1cb9a96f6797bf66fe6d4affc52
#
_entry.id   877fd1cb9a96f6797bf66fe6d4affc52
#
_cell.length_a   1.000
_cell.length_b   1.000
_cell.length_c   1.000
_cell.angle_alpha   90.00
_cell.angle_beta   90.00
_cell.angle_gamma   90.00
#
_symmetry.space_group_name_H-M   'P 1'
#
loop_
_entity.id
_entity.type
_entity.pdbx_description
1 polymer ?
#
loop_
_entity_poly.entity_id
_entity_poly.type
_entity_poly.pdbx_seq_one_letter_code
_entity_poly.pdbx_strand_id
1 'polypeptide(L)'
;MYRIHKGIDIDFAHHVRGHQGDCINIHGHTWKFEVCLQATELDANGFVVDFGKLKSEVLKPCHALLDHSLAVGKETFNDIGNNLEPVGVALLSSRETPVKVDCSPLELNGAELRRPGILKVAVFPFNPPSERIAEWLY
;
A
#
# COMPACT_ATOMS: atom_id res chain seq x y z
N MET A 1 -11.79 -14.72 26.45
CA MET A 1 -11.37 -14.28 25.10
C MET A 1 -11.03 -12.80 25.15
N TYR A 2 -9.86 -12.45 24.69
CA TYR A 2 -9.36 -11.07 24.65
C TYR A 2 -9.31 -10.60 23.20
N ARG A 3 -9.65 -9.34 22.94
CA ARG A 3 -9.63 -8.74 21.60
C ARG A 3 -8.97 -7.36 21.67
N ILE A 4 -8.05 -7.12 20.75
CA ILE A 4 -7.41 -5.82 20.58
C ILE A 4 -7.55 -5.33 19.15
N HIS A 5 -7.56 -4.02 18.99
CA HIS A 5 -7.62 -3.35 17.69
C HIS A 5 -6.47 -2.34 17.59
N LYS A 6 -5.82 -2.29 16.46
CA LYS A 6 -4.83 -1.27 16.14
C LYS A 6 -4.96 -0.87 14.68
N GLY A 7 -5.01 0.44 14.43
CA GLY A 7 -5.16 0.97 13.09
C GLY A 7 -4.13 2.03 12.76
N ILE A 8 -4.06 2.33 11.46
CA ILE A 8 -3.27 3.39 10.86
C ILE A 8 -4.01 3.90 9.63
N ASP A 9 -3.95 5.21 9.37
CA ASP A 9 -4.45 5.80 8.14
C ASP A 9 -3.33 5.82 7.10
N ILE A 10 -3.66 5.48 5.86
CA ILE A 10 -2.74 5.48 4.72
C ILE A 10 -3.44 6.15 3.55
N ASP A 11 -2.81 7.18 2.98
CA ASP A 11 -3.34 7.91 1.83
C ASP A 11 -2.74 7.35 0.54
N PHE A 12 -3.57 6.77 -0.32
CA PHE A 12 -3.12 6.32 -1.64
C PHE A 12 -4.23 6.31 -2.67
N ALA A 13 -3.84 6.35 -3.94
CA ALA A 13 -4.74 6.21 -5.06
C ALA A 13 -4.80 4.76 -5.53
N HIS A 14 -5.91 4.40 -6.15
CA HIS A 14 -6.06 3.13 -6.83
C HIS A 14 -6.97 3.26 -8.06
N HIS A 15 -7.02 2.18 -8.81
CA HIS A 15 -7.97 2.00 -9.89
C HIS A 15 -8.34 0.52 -9.97
N VAL A 16 -9.57 0.23 -10.36
CA VAL A 16 -10.07 -1.14 -10.48
C VAL A 16 -10.30 -1.47 -11.95
N ARG A 17 -9.37 -2.24 -12.54
CA ARG A 17 -9.40 -2.63 -13.95
C ARG A 17 -10.70 -3.38 -14.29
N GLY A 18 -11.36 -2.95 -15.36
CA GLY A 18 -12.59 -3.58 -15.85
C GLY A 18 -13.85 -3.28 -15.04
N HIS A 19 -13.77 -2.42 -14.04
CA HIS A 19 -14.94 -2.02 -13.26
C HIS A 19 -15.95 -1.27 -14.14
N GLN A 20 -17.25 -1.53 -13.94
CA GLN A 20 -18.33 -0.94 -14.71
C GLN A 20 -18.81 0.44 -14.19
N GLY A 21 -18.27 0.90 -13.07
CA GLY A 21 -18.58 2.18 -12.42
C GLY A 21 -17.35 3.05 -12.24
N ASP A 22 -17.45 4.05 -11.38
CA ASP A 22 -16.45 5.11 -11.20
C ASP A 22 -15.06 4.60 -10.77
N CYS A 23 -14.98 3.44 -10.14
CA CYS A 23 -13.70 2.87 -9.67
C CYS A 23 -12.75 2.45 -10.81
N ILE A 24 -13.18 2.48 -12.08
CA ILE A 24 -12.28 2.34 -13.22
C ILE A 24 -11.32 3.54 -13.32
N ASN A 25 -11.72 4.70 -12.81
CA ASN A 25 -10.87 5.88 -12.80
C ASN A 25 -9.81 5.79 -11.70
N ILE A 26 -8.67 6.45 -11.93
CA ILE A 26 -7.68 6.64 -10.86
C ILE A 26 -8.25 7.63 -9.87
N HIS A 27 -8.36 7.22 -8.61
CA HIS A 27 -8.90 8.06 -7.54
C HIS A 27 -8.23 7.70 -6.21
N GLY A 28 -8.20 8.65 -5.28
CA GLY A 28 -7.55 8.50 -4.00
C GLY A 28 -8.54 8.48 -2.84
N HIS A 29 -8.11 7.83 -1.76
CA HIS A 29 -8.80 7.80 -0.48
C HIS A 29 -7.81 7.94 0.66
N THR A 30 -8.30 8.39 1.82
CA THR A 30 -7.68 8.08 3.10
C THR A 30 -8.21 6.72 3.56
N TRP A 31 -7.36 5.71 3.54
CA TRP A 31 -7.70 4.35 3.91
C TRP A 31 -7.42 4.12 5.39
N LYS A 32 -8.37 3.56 6.08
CA LYS A 32 -8.16 3.10 7.46
C LYS A 32 -7.80 1.62 7.45
N PHE A 33 -6.56 1.32 7.77
CA PHE A 33 -6.09 -0.05 8.00
C PHE A 33 -6.25 -0.38 9.48
N GLU A 34 -7.09 -1.34 9.79
CA GLU A 34 -7.31 -1.80 11.15
C GLU A 34 -7.07 -3.31 11.25
N VAL A 35 -6.23 -3.69 12.19
CA VAL A 35 -5.98 -5.09 12.53
C VAL A 35 -6.68 -5.40 13.84
N CYS A 36 -7.51 -6.46 13.83
CA CYS A 36 -8.16 -7.01 15.00
C CYS A 36 -7.53 -8.37 15.33
N LEU A 37 -6.96 -8.50 16.52
CA LEU A 37 -6.40 -9.75 17.00
C LEU A 37 -7.18 -10.26 18.20
N GLN A 38 -7.31 -11.58 18.27
CA GLN A 38 -8.01 -12.28 19.35
C GLN A 38 -7.11 -13.37 19.95
N ALA A 39 -7.19 -13.55 21.26
CA ALA A 39 -6.56 -14.64 21.97
C ALA A 39 -7.47 -15.18 23.06
N THR A 40 -7.37 -16.46 23.35
CA THR A 40 -8.08 -17.09 24.50
C THR A 40 -7.33 -16.86 25.79
N GLU A 41 -6.00 -16.72 25.70
CA GLU A 41 -5.10 -16.50 26.81
C GLU A 41 -4.16 -15.33 26.51
N LEU A 42 -3.64 -14.71 27.54
CA LEU A 42 -2.61 -13.68 27.43
C LEU A 42 -1.23 -14.31 27.54
N ASP A 43 -0.22 -13.68 26.96
CA ASP A 43 1.18 -14.10 27.13
C ASP A 43 1.69 -13.87 28.57
N ALA A 44 2.95 -14.23 28.82
CA ALA A 44 3.57 -14.08 30.14
C ALA A 44 3.64 -12.62 30.63
N ASN A 45 3.50 -11.65 29.75
CA ASN A 45 3.47 -10.22 30.07
C ASN A 45 2.05 -9.64 30.17
N GLY A 46 1.03 -10.47 29.96
CA GLY A 46 -0.37 -10.06 29.97
C GLY A 46 -0.85 -9.45 28.65
N PHE A 47 -0.20 -9.72 27.50
CA PHE A 47 -0.58 -9.19 26.19
C PHE A 47 -1.26 -10.22 25.31
N VAL A 48 -2.17 -9.77 24.45
CA VAL A 48 -2.58 -10.51 23.24
C VAL A 48 -1.44 -10.49 22.22
N VAL A 49 -0.85 -9.33 22.04
CA VAL A 49 0.40 -9.07 21.28
C VAL A 49 0.95 -7.71 21.71
N ASP A 50 2.25 -7.55 21.67
CA ASP A 50 2.89 -6.25 21.83
C ASP A 50 2.51 -5.31 20.69
N PHE A 51 1.93 -4.14 21.01
CA PHE A 51 1.53 -3.14 20.01
C PHE A 51 2.72 -2.59 19.19
N GLY A 52 3.91 -2.51 19.80
CA GLY A 52 5.12 -2.11 19.10
C GLY A 52 5.48 -3.11 18.00
N LYS A 53 5.37 -4.40 18.31
CA LYS A 53 5.59 -5.50 17.36
C LYS A 53 4.55 -5.47 16.23
N LEU A 54 3.26 -5.36 16.57
CA LEU A 54 2.18 -5.24 15.57
C LEU A 54 2.40 -4.04 14.64
N LYS A 55 2.81 -2.91 15.20
CA LYS A 55 3.13 -1.71 14.43
C LYS A 55 4.32 -1.91 13.49
N SER A 56 5.42 -2.47 13.98
CA SER A 56 6.66 -2.62 13.22
C SER A 56 6.59 -3.72 12.17
N GLU A 57 5.91 -4.82 12.44
CA GLU A 57 5.90 -6.00 11.57
C GLU A 57 4.72 -6.02 10.58
N VAL A 58 3.63 -5.32 10.87
CA VAL A 58 2.43 -5.32 10.03
C VAL A 58 2.12 -3.93 9.50
N LEU A 59 1.86 -2.95 10.38
CA LEU A 59 1.32 -1.66 9.94
C LEU A 59 2.36 -0.79 9.21
N LYS A 60 3.59 -0.70 9.72
CA LYS A 60 4.66 0.08 9.06
C LYS A 60 5.04 -0.44 7.68
N PRO A 61 5.20 -1.75 7.43
CA PRO A 61 5.44 -2.26 6.08
C PRO A 61 4.32 -1.92 5.10
N CYS A 62 3.05 -2.04 5.52
CA CYS A 62 1.91 -1.64 4.70
C CYS A 62 1.95 -0.14 4.37
N HIS A 63 2.23 0.69 5.36
CA HIS A 63 2.38 2.12 5.16
C HIS A 63 3.54 2.44 4.19
N ALA A 64 4.69 1.82 4.37
CA ALA A 64 5.84 2.02 3.50
C ALA A 64 5.57 1.67 2.03
N LEU A 65 4.78 0.62 1.79
CA LEU A 65 4.38 0.21 0.44
C LEU A 65 3.36 1.18 -0.17
N LEU A 66 2.32 1.53 0.58
CA LEU A 66 1.11 2.13 0.05
C LEU A 66 1.05 3.65 0.17
N ASP A 67 1.62 4.23 1.25
CA ASP A 67 1.45 5.67 1.50
C ASP A 67 1.99 6.52 0.33
N HIS A 68 1.15 7.43 -0.17
CA HIS A 68 1.41 8.27 -1.35
C HIS A 68 1.73 7.47 -2.63
N SER A 69 1.17 6.26 -2.78
CA SER A 69 1.34 5.45 -3.98
C SER A 69 0.11 5.46 -4.89
N LEU A 70 0.30 4.99 -6.11
CA LEU A 70 -0.75 4.47 -6.96
C LEU A 70 -0.75 2.94 -6.86
N ALA A 71 -1.82 2.37 -6.32
CA ALA A 71 -2.01 0.92 -6.23
C ALA A 71 -2.69 0.39 -7.49
N VAL A 72 -2.04 -0.54 -8.18
CA VAL A 72 -2.55 -1.18 -9.41
C VAL A 72 -2.27 -2.68 -9.41
N GLY A 73 -3.04 -3.42 -10.16
CA GLY A 73 -2.72 -4.81 -10.46
C GLY A 73 -1.55 -4.94 -11.46
N LYS A 74 -0.89 -6.09 -11.44
CA LYS A 74 0.26 -6.38 -12.32
C LYS A 74 -0.07 -6.21 -13.80
N GLU A 75 -1.25 -6.63 -14.25
CA GLU A 75 -1.68 -6.47 -15.63
C GLU A 75 -1.78 -5.00 -16.02
N THR A 76 -2.39 -4.17 -15.18
CA THR A 76 -2.46 -2.73 -15.40
C THR A 76 -1.07 -2.11 -15.45
N PHE A 77 -0.19 -2.47 -14.52
CA PHE A 77 1.18 -1.95 -14.52
C PHE A 77 1.96 -2.35 -15.79
N ASN A 78 1.79 -3.56 -16.27
CA ASN A 78 2.41 -4.01 -17.53
C ASN A 78 1.96 -3.16 -18.73
N ASP A 79 0.70 -2.75 -18.74
CA ASP A 79 0.14 -1.95 -19.85
C ASP A 79 0.54 -0.46 -19.78
N ILE A 80 0.64 0.12 -18.58
CA ILE A 80 0.82 1.58 -18.42
C ILE A 80 2.19 1.99 -17.86
N GLY A 81 2.97 1.08 -17.30
CA GLY A 81 4.21 1.41 -16.59
C GLY A 81 5.20 2.24 -17.41
N ASN A 82 5.37 1.91 -18.69
CA ASN A 82 6.23 2.66 -19.61
C ASN A 82 5.70 4.09 -19.88
N ASN A 83 4.40 4.30 -19.82
CA ASN A 83 3.79 5.63 -19.97
C ASN A 83 3.88 6.47 -18.70
N LEU A 84 3.97 5.84 -17.54
CA LEU A 84 4.15 6.52 -16.25
C LEU A 84 5.57 7.06 -16.07
N GLU A 85 6.56 6.43 -16.67
CA GLU A 85 7.95 6.87 -16.56
C GLU A 85 8.18 8.31 -17.03
N PRO A 86 7.78 8.73 -18.26
CA PRO A 86 7.93 10.11 -18.68
C PRO A 86 7.10 11.09 -17.84
N VAL A 87 5.95 10.69 -17.32
CA VAL A 87 5.15 11.51 -16.40
C VAL A 87 5.93 11.75 -15.10
N GLY A 88 6.49 10.71 -14.52
CA GLY A 88 7.31 10.84 -13.30
C GLY A 88 8.53 11.73 -13.49
N VAL A 89 9.22 11.58 -14.61
CA VAL A 89 10.36 12.44 -14.97
C VAL A 89 9.94 13.91 -15.13
N ALA A 90 8.80 14.15 -15.83
CA ALA A 90 8.29 15.51 -16.03
C ALA A 90 7.92 16.20 -14.71
N LEU A 91 7.30 15.47 -13.79
CA LEU A 91 6.93 16.02 -12.47
C LEU A 91 8.15 16.39 -11.62
N LEU A 92 9.28 15.71 -11.81
CA LEU A 92 10.52 16.04 -11.13
C LEU A 92 11.26 17.21 -11.75
N SER A 93 11.25 17.32 -13.08
CA SER A 93 12.03 18.32 -13.81
C SER A 93 11.56 19.75 -13.53
N SER A 94 10.40 19.94 -12.91
CA SER A 94 9.89 21.25 -12.49
C SER A 94 10.54 21.78 -11.20
N ARG A 95 11.46 21.04 -10.58
CA ARG A 95 12.11 21.42 -9.31
C ARG A 95 13.55 21.90 -9.52
N GLU A 96 13.87 23.01 -8.87
CA GLU A 96 15.23 23.55 -8.82
C GLU A 96 16.17 22.73 -7.91
N THR A 97 15.63 22.03 -6.92
CA THR A 97 16.40 21.23 -5.95
C THR A 97 16.18 19.74 -6.19
N PRO A 98 17.23 18.91 -6.18
CA PRO A 98 17.10 17.46 -6.29
C PRO A 98 16.23 16.90 -5.14
N VAL A 99 15.26 16.07 -5.48
CA VAL A 99 14.45 15.32 -4.50
C VAL A 99 15.16 14.01 -4.21
N LYS A 100 15.44 13.75 -2.93
CA LYS A 100 15.88 12.43 -2.51
C LYS A 100 14.66 11.53 -2.43
N VAL A 101 14.66 10.47 -3.25
CA VAL A 101 13.64 9.44 -3.23
C VAL A 101 14.30 8.14 -2.78
N ASP A 102 13.72 7.50 -1.80
CA ASP A 102 14.14 6.15 -1.40
C ASP A 102 13.70 5.16 -2.49
N CYS A 103 14.68 4.64 -3.23
CA CYS A 103 14.47 3.65 -4.28
C CYS A 103 14.78 2.21 -3.80
N SER A 104 14.88 1.99 -2.50
CA SER A 104 15.10 0.65 -1.94
C SER A 104 14.00 -0.31 -2.41
N PRO A 105 14.36 -1.53 -2.84
CA PRO A 105 13.37 -2.53 -3.17
C PRO A 105 12.46 -2.83 -1.97
N LEU A 106 11.17 -2.92 -2.24
CA LEU A 106 10.18 -3.30 -1.23
C LEU A 106 9.19 -4.28 -1.85
N GLU A 107 9.09 -5.44 -1.24
CA GLU A 107 8.09 -6.45 -1.54
C GLU A 107 7.40 -6.84 -0.23
N LEU A 108 6.09 -6.96 -0.26
CA LEU A 108 5.28 -7.36 0.86
C LEU A 108 4.14 -8.27 0.38
N ASN A 109 4.20 -9.54 0.77
CA ASN A 109 3.17 -10.53 0.47
C ASN A 109 2.76 -10.55 -1.02
N GLY A 110 3.74 -10.53 -1.92
CA GLY A 110 3.55 -10.55 -3.37
C GLY A 110 3.26 -9.18 -4.02
N ALA A 111 3.02 -8.13 -3.24
CA ALA A 111 2.94 -6.77 -3.74
C ALA A 111 4.34 -6.15 -3.80
N GLU A 112 4.64 -5.45 -4.89
CA GLU A 112 5.96 -4.87 -5.14
C GLU A 112 5.88 -3.35 -5.29
N LEU A 113 6.87 -2.65 -4.75
CA LEU A 113 7.05 -1.23 -5.02
C LEU A 113 7.83 -1.03 -6.32
N ARG A 114 7.26 -0.28 -7.24
CA ARG A 114 7.86 0.13 -8.52
C ARG A 114 8.01 1.63 -8.59
N ARG A 115 9.02 2.09 -9.32
CA ARG A 115 9.37 3.52 -9.41
C ARG A 115 9.53 4.00 -10.86
N PRO A 116 8.48 3.93 -11.73
CA PRO A 116 8.58 4.46 -13.09
C PRO A 116 8.76 5.98 -13.05
N GLY A 117 9.91 6.48 -13.56
CA GLY A 117 10.25 7.90 -13.46
C GLY A 117 10.17 8.44 -12.03
N ILE A 118 10.47 7.59 -11.02
CA ILE A 118 10.36 7.79 -9.57
C ILE A 118 8.96 8.03 -9.00
N LEU A 119 7.89 7.91 -9.78
CA LEU A 119 6.54 7.79 -9.23
C LEU A 119 6.44 6.55 -8.35
N LYS A 120 5.74 6.68 -7.23
CA LYS A 120 5.53 5.54 -6.33
C LYS A 120 4.32 4.73 -6.77
N VAL A 121 4.55 3.49 -7.20
CA VAL A 121 3.51 2.57 -7.65
C VAL A 121 3.59 1.27 -6.84
N ALA A 122 2.51 0.92 -6.16
CA ALA A 122 2.35 -0.37 -5.49
C ALA A 122 1.67 -1.34 -6.45
N VAL A 123 2.40 -2.37 -6.88
CA VAL A 123 1.93 -3.36 -7.87
C VAL A 123 1.52 -4.63 -7.15
N PHE A 124 0.23 -4.94 -7.20
CA PHE A 124 -0.34 -6.14 -6.60
C PHE A 124 -0.44 -7.29 -7.61
N PRO A 125 -0.34 -8.56 -7.18
CA PRO A 125 -0.57 -9.72 -8.04
C PRO A 125 -2.04 -9.91 -8.44
N PHE A 126 -2.91 -9.00 -8.03
CA PHE A 126 -4.35 -8.99 -8.29
C PHE A 126 -4.82 -7.56 -8.57
N ASN A 127 -6.02 -7.42 -9.11
CA ASN A 127 -6.71 -6.13 -9.25
C ASN A 127 -7.10 -5.63 -7.84
N PRO A 128 -6.69 -4.43 -7.38
CA PRO A 128 -6.76 -4.02 -5.97
C PRO A 128 -8.01 -3.21 -5.56
N PRO A 129 -9.23 -3.79 -5.55
CA PRO A 129 -10.33 -3.21 -4.78
C PRO A 129 -10.06 -3.37 -3.28
N SER A 130 -10.81 -2.64 -2.46
CA SER A 130 -10.66 -2.62 -0.99
C SER A 130 -10.71 -4.01 -0.35
N GLU A 131 -11.61 -4.86 -0.84
CA GLU A 131 -11.81 -6.23 -0.34
C GLU A 131 -10.58 -7.11 -0.58
N ARG A 132 -9.96 -6.99 -1.76
CA ARG A 132 -8.74 -7.75 -2.10
C ARG A 132 -7.52 -7.24 -1.33
N ILE A 133 -7.43 -5.94 -1.10
CA ILE A 133 -6.39 -5.36 -0.25
C ILE A 133 -6.56 -5.84 1.20
N ALA A 134 -7.79 -5.90 1.72
CA ALA A 134 -8.06 -6.42 3.05
C ALA A 134 -7.69 -7.92 3.17
N GLU A 135 -8.03 -8.73 2.17
CA GLU A 135 -7.63 -10.13 2.11
C GLU A 135 -6.11 -10.31 2.04
N TRP A 136 -5.42 -9.47 1.27
CA TRP A 136 -3.96 -9.47 1.19
C TRP A 136 -3.29 -9.13 2.52
N LEU A 137 -3.88 -8.25 3.30
CA LEU A 137 -3.37 -7.86 4.62
C LEU A 137 -3.53 -8.97 5.67
N TYR A 138 -4.52 -9.86 5.48
CA TYR A 138 -4.84 -10.97 6.40
C TYR A 138 -3.79 -12.08 6.35
#